data_0eb24cbe480bf1d3460740b2dc53f3fb
#
_entry.id   0eb24cbe480bf1d3460740b2dc53f3fb
#
_cell.length_a   1.000
_cell.length_b   1.000
_cell.length_c   1.000
_cell.angle_alpha   90.00
_cell.angle_beta   90.00
_cell.angle_gamma   90.00
#
_symmetry.space_group_name_H-M   'P 1'
#
loop_
_entity.id
_entity.type
_entity.pdbx_description
1 polymer ?
#
loop_
_entity_poly.entity_id
_entity_poly.type
_entity_poly.pdbx_seq_one_letter_code
_entity_poly.pdbx_strand_id
1 'polypeptide(L)'
;MQDRNFDDIAEKFARNIYGTTKGKIRQAVVWQDLTTLLAQLPQRPLRILDAGGGEGHLACQLAELGHQVLLCDLSGEMIQRAAQLAEQKGVSQNMQFIQSSAQDIGQHLEQPVDLILFHAVLEWIAEPEVALQALFNCLLPGGALSLMFFNANGLLMRNVVLGNFQLVNPEVRRRRKRSLSPQYPHSPPQVYGWLEQMGMRISGKTGVRVFHDYLQSRQLQTQKFEELLALEQHYCRQEPYVSLGRYIHVMAHKPNLKDEL
;
A
#
# COMPACT_ATOMS: atom_id res chain seq x y z
N MET A 1 17.97 10.99 -7.81
CA MET A 1 17.21 10.88 -6.53
C MET A 1 17.53 9.51 -5.97
N GLN A 2 17.41 9.28 -4.67
CA GLN A 2 17.64 7.95 -4.08
C GLN A 2 16.36 7.51 -3.39
N ASP A 3 16.05 6.22 -3.43
CA ASP A 3 14.98 5.61 -2.68
C ASP A 3 15.24 5.73 -1.17
N ARG A 4 14.19 5.85 -0.37
CA ARG A 4 14.36 6.05 1.06
C ARG A 4 14.36 4.72 1.81
N ASN A 5 15.46 4.43 2.51
CA ASN A 5 15.53 3.39 3.53
C ASN A 5 14.96 3.93 4.87
N PHE A 6 14.29 3.07 5.64
CA PHE A 6 13.59 3.41 6.89
C PHE A 6 14.31 2.94 8.16
N ASP A 7 15.55 2.46 8.09
CA ASP A 7 16.30 1.97 9.26
C ASP A 7 16.40 3.01 10.39
N ASP A 8 16.55 4.31 10.03
CA ASP A 8 16.67 5.42 10.98
C ASP A 8 15.38 5.80 11.72
N ILE A 9 14.22 5.32 11.25
CA ILE A 9 12.89 5.72 11.75
C ILE A 9 11.92 4.54 11.93
N ALA A 10 12.40 3.31 11.82
CA ALA A 10 11.59 2.09 11.88
C ALA A 10 10.67 2.07 13.12
N GLU A 11 11.21 2.31 14.32
CA GLU A 11 10.43 2.33 15.56
C GLU A 11 9.35 3.43 15.58
N LYS A 12 9.67 4.62 15.08
CA LYS A 12 8.73 5.74 15.00
C LYS A 12 7.65 5.47 13.97
N PHE A 13 7.99 4.77 12.88
CA PHE A 13 7.07 4.38 11.83
C PHE A 13 6.06 3.35 12.35
N ALA A 14 6.53 2.31 13.03
CA ALA A 14 5.71 1.28 13.66
C ALA A 14 4.67 1.86 14.62
N ARG A 15 5.08 2.71 15.56
CA ARG A 15 4.19 3.37 16.53
C ARG A 15 3.13 4.26 15.88
N ASN A 16 3.43 4.89 14.74
CA ASN A 16 2.52 5.83 14.09
C ASN A 16 1.52 5.16 13.13
N ILE A 17 1.78 3.91 12.72
CA ILE A 17 0.93 3.21 11.76
C ILE A 17 0.06 2.17 12.45
N TYR A 18 0.66 1.27 13.24
CA TYR A 18 -0.07 0.19 13.90
C TYR A 18 -0.57 0.64 15.28
N GLY A 19 -1.76 0.23 15.66
CA GLY A 19 -2.38 0.59 16.94
C GLY A 19 -3.04 1.97 17.01
N THR A 20 -2.90 2.80 15.98
CA THR A 20 -3.59 4.10 15.87
C THR A 20 -4.93 3.97 15.14
N THR A 21 -5.84 4.93 15.34
CA THR A 21 -7.11 5.00 14.56
C THR A 21 -6.87 5.04 13.05
N LYS A 22 -5.80 5.70 12.62
CA LYS A 22 -5.35 5.73 11.20
C LYS A 22 -5.00 4.35 10.66
N GLY A 23 -4.24 3.60 11.45
CA GLY A 23 -3.82 2.25 11.09
C GLY A 23 -5.00 1.29 11.03
N LYS A 24 -5.89 1.35 12.02
CA LYS A 24 -7.10 0.51 12.08
C LYS A 24 -8.02 0.75 10.87
N ILE A 25 -8.29 2.01 10.51
CA ILE A 25 -9.09 2.33 9.32
C ILE A 25 -8.40 1.80 8.05
N ARG A 26 -7.09 2.07 7.89
CA ARG A 26 -6.34 1.57 6.73
C ARG A 26 -6.43 0.06 6.62
N GLN A 27 -6.19 -0.65 7.72
CA GLN A 27 -6.24 -2.10 7.74
C GLN A 27 -7.64 -2.63 7.38
N ALA A 28 -8.70 -2.10 7.99
CA ALA A 28 -10.07 -2.54 7.74
C ALA A 28 -10.50 -2.33 6.28
N VAL A 29 -10.20 -1.16 5.71
CA VAL A 29 -10.58 -0.82 4.32
C VAL A 29 -9.78 -1.66 3.32
N VAL A 30 -8.46 -1.74 3.48
CA VAL A 30 -7.60 -2.50 2.56
C VAL A 30 -7.87 -4.00 2.66
N TRP A 31 -8.12 -4.52 3.87
CA TRP A 31 -8.44 -5.93 4.06
C TRP A 31 -9.75 -6.33 3.37
N GLN A 32 -10.76 -5.46 3.39
CA GLN A 32 -12.01 -5.69 2.67
C GLN A 32 -11.79 -5.78 1.15
N ASP A 33 -10.94 -4.91 0.59
CA ASP A 33 -10.57 -4.97 -0.83
C ASP A 33 -9.77 -6.24 -1.14
N LEU A 34 -8.80 -6.58 -0.30
CA LEU A 34 -8.00 -7.81 -0.46
C LEU A 34 -8.88 -9.06 -0.40
N THR A 35 -9.86 -9.13 0.50
CA THR A 35 -10.80 -10.25 0.57
C THR A 35 -11.59 -10.39 -0.74
N THR A 36 -12.03 -9.26 -1.31
CA THR A 36 -12.71 -9.24 -2.62
C THR A 36 -11.78 -9.71 -3.74
N LEU A 37 -10.53 -9.27 -3.72
CA LEU A 37 -9.53 -9.63 -4.72
C LEU A 37 -9.16 -11.12 -4.65
N LEU A 38 -8.94 -11.65 -3.44
CA LEU A 38 -8.63 -13.07 -3.21
C LEU A 38 -9.74 -13.99 -3.70
N ALA A 39 -11.01 -13.58 -3.58
CA ALA A 39 -12.15 -14.34 -4.10
C ALA A 39 -12.17 -14.43 -5.65
N GLN A 40 -11.48 -13.55 -6.36
CA GLN A 40 -11.36 -13.54 -7.82
C GLN A 40 -10.15 -14.32 -8.32
N LEU A 41 -9.21 -14.67 -7.43
CA LEU A 41 -8.02 -15.45 -7.76
C LEU A 41 -8.25 -16.95 -7.62
N PRO A 42 -7.35 -17.81 -8.14
CA PRO A 42 -7.48 -19.25 -8.02
C PRO A 42 -7.65 -19.73 -6.58
N GLN A 43 -8.65 -20.60 -6.32
CA GLN A 43 -8.99 -21.09 -4.98
C GLN A 43 -8.03 -22.23 -4.54
N ARG A 44 -6.75 -21.90 -4.40
CA ARG A 44 -5.64 -22.72 -3.90
C ARG A 44 -4.68 -21.85 -3.11
N PRO A 45 -3.70 -22.42 -2.38
CA PRO A 45 -2.61 -21.63 -1.84
C PRO A 45 -1.95 -20.78 -2.94
N LEU A 46 -1.96 -19.46 -2.77
CA LEU A 46 -1.37 -18.50 -3.71
C LEU A 46 0.09 -18.25 -3.36
N ARG A 47 0.88 -17.91 -4.38
CA ARG A 47 2.19 -17.28 -4.20
C ARG A 47 1.99 -15.77 -4.21
N ILE A 48 2.40 -15.12 -3.12
CA ILE A 48 2.17 -13.68 -2.90
C ILE A 48 3.52 -13.01 -2.67
N LEU A 49 3.73 -11.87 -3.29
CA LEU A 49 4.84 -10.98 -3.02
C LEU A 49 4.31 -9.76 -2.26
N ASP A 50 4.84 -9.49 -1.06
CA ASP A 50 4.63 -8.22 -0.33
C ASP A 50 5.88 -7.35 -0.51
N ALA A 51 5.84 -6.46 -1.50
CA ALA A 51 6.96 -5.61 -1.88
C ALA A 51 6.97 -4.32 -1.05
N GLY A 52 8.00 -4.12 -0.22
CA GLY A 52 8.04 -3.07 0.79
C GLY A 52 7.07 -3.35 1.93
N GLY A 53 6.99 -4.61 2.36
CA GLY A 53 6.01 -5.11 3.33
C GLY A 53 6.21 -4.61 4.76
N GLY A 54 7.33 -3.92 5.06
CA GLY A 54 7.63 -3.39 6.39
C GLY A 54 7.63 -4.47 7.46
N GLU A 55 6.83 -4.30 8.52
CA GLU A 55 6.71 -5.28 9.62
C GLU A 55 5.87 -6.53 9.26
N GLY A 56 5.31 -6.63 8.05
CA GLY A 56 4.68 -7.85 7.57
C GLY A 56 3.29 -8.18 8.12
N HIS A 57 2.55 -7.21 8.66
CA HIS A 57 1.24 -7.47 9.25
C HIS A 57 0.24 -8.08 8.25
N LEU A 58 0.15 -7.56 7.02
CA LEU A 58 -0.71 -8.11 5.98
C LEU A 58 -0.16 -9.44 5.45
N ALA A 59 1.16 -9.53 5.27
CA ALA A 59 1.83 -10.75 4.87
C ALA A 59 1.52 -11.91 5.84
N CYS A 60 1.60 -11.66 7.15
CA CYS A 60 1.23 -12.65 8.17
C CYS A 60 -0.25 -13.06 8.07
N GLN A 61 -1.18 -12.12 7.88
CA GLN A 61 -2.60 -12.43 7.72
C GLN A 61 -2.87 -13.33 6.49
N LEU A 62 -2.15 -13.09 5.39
CA LEU A 62 -2.25 -13.92 4.19
C LEU A 62 -1.62 -15.30 4.41
N ALA A 63 -0.50 -15.37 5.14
CA ALA A 63 0.13 -16.63 5.53
C ALA A 63 -0.74 -17.46 6.50
N GLU A 64 -1.52 -16.82 7.39
CA GLU A 64 -2.53 -17.46 8.26
C GLU A 64 -3.66 -18.12 7.44
N LEU A 65 -3.95 -17.60 6.24
CA LEU A 65 -4.91 -18.21 5.29
C LEU A 65 -4.30 -19.37 4.47
N GLY A 66 -3.03 -19.72 4.70
CA GLY A 66 -2.34 -20.81 4.02
C GLY A 66 -1.65 -20.40 2.72
N HIS A 67 -1.55 -19.12 2.40
CA HIS A 67 -0.80 -18.66 1.23
C HIS A 67 0.70 -18.66 1.49
N GLN A 68 1.51 -18.80 0.44
CA GLN A 68 2.97 -18.67 0.48
C GLN A 68 3.35 -17.23 0.19
N VAL A 69 3.98 -16.56 1.15
CA VAL A 69 4.28 -15.12 1.07
C VAL A 69 5.78 -14.88 1.09
N LEU A 70 6.28 -14.23 0.03
CA LEU A 70 7.61 -13.64 0.03
C LEU A 70 7.46 -12.16 0.40
N LEU A 71 8.09 -11.72 1.47
CA LEU A 71 8.14 -10.31 1.87
C LEU A 71 9.53 -9.76 1.56
N CYS A 72 9.58 -8.62 0.85
CA CYS A 72 10.82 -7.86 0.72
C CYS A 72 10.68 -6.44 1.26
N ASP A 73 11.79 -5.90 1.77
CA ASP A 73 11.93 -4.50 2.17
C ASP A 73 13.38 -4.06 2.01
N LEU A 74 13.61 -2.77 1.76
CA LEU A 74 14.98 -2.18 1.73
C LEU A 74 15.61 -2.14 3.12
N SER A 75 14.80 -2.08 4.18
CA SER A 75 15.23 -2.00 5.55
C SER A 75 15.47 -3.40 6.13
N GLY A 76 16.72 -3.69 6.48
CA GLY A 76 17.08 -4.92 7.18
C GLY A 76 16.39 -5.03 8.55
N GLU A 77 16.15 -3.89 9.23
CA GLU A 77 15.41 -3.86 10.50
C GLU A 77 13.94 -4.26 10.31
N MET A 78 13.28 -3.81 9.23
CA MET A 78 11.91 -4.21 8.91
C MET A 78 11.82 -5.71 8.61
N ILE A 79 12.76 -6.26 7.86
CA ILE A 79 12.86 -7.70 7.60
C ILE A 79 12.96 -8.51 8.90
N GLN A 80 13.81 -8.09 9.83
CA GLN A 80 13.93 -8.76 11.13
C GLN A 80 12.63 -8.70 11.95
N ARG A 81 11.96 -7.56 11.99
CA ARG A 81 10.67 -7.38 12.67
C ARG A 81 9.58 -8.25 12.05
N ALA A 82 9.52 -8.30 10.71
CA ALA A 82 8.57 -9.14 9.99
C ALA A 82 8.78 -10.63 10.30
N ALA A 83 10.04 -11.10 10.35
CA ALA A 83 10.36 -12.47 10.69
C ALA A 83 9.96 -12.80 12.16
N GLN A 84 10.23 -11.89 13.10
CA GLN A 84 9.81 -12.05 14.51
C GLN A 84 8.27 -12.08 14.63
N LEU A 85 7.56 -11.23 13.90
CA LEU A 85 6.09 -11.23 13.90
C LEU A 85 5.54 -12.56 13.35
N ALA A 86 6.13 -13.08 12.28
CA ALA A 86 5.73 -14.35 11.69
C ALA A 86 5.95 -15.53 12.65
N GLU A 87 7.05 -15.52 13.41
CA GLU A 87 7.33 -16.52 14.44
C GLU A 87 6.29 -16.44 15.57
N GLN A 88 6.02 -15.22 16.08
CA GLN A 88 5.01 -15.00 17.13
C GLN A 88 3.61 -15.46 16.70
N LYS A 89 3.28 -15.34 15.42
CA LYS A 89 2.00 -15.77 14.82
C LYS A 89 1.98 -17.24 14.39
N GLY A 90 3.11 -17.93 14.43
CA GLY A 90 3.22 -19.35 14.04
C GLY A 90 3.06 -19.57 12.53
N VAL A 91 3.41 -18.60 11.69
CA VAL A 91 3.24 -18.67 10.22
C VAL A 91 4.56 -18.66 9.45
N SER A 92 5.71 -18.75 10.13
CA SER A 92 7.04 -18.67 9.50
C SER A 92 7.25 -19.71 8.39
N GLN A 93 6.62 -20.88 8.47
CA GLN A 93 6.71 -21.93 7.46
C GLN A 93 6.06 -21.53 6.12
N ASN A 94 5.19 -20.52 6.10
CA ASN A 94 4.52 -19.99 4.93
C ASN A 94 5.14 -18.67 4.43
N MET A 95 6.24 -18.22 5.05
CA MET A 95 6.83 -16.92 4.73
C MET A 95 8.32 -17.02 4.41
N GLN A 96 8.75 -16.19 3.47
CA GLN A 96 10.15 -15.94 3.15
C GLN A 96 10.43 -14.43 3.25
N PHE A 97 11.65 -14.06 3.63
CA PHE A 97 12.05 -12.68 3.88
C PHE A 97 13.33 -12.37 3.12
N ILE A 98 13.32 -11.29 2.33
CA ILE A 98 14.47 -10.87 1.53
C ILE A 98 14.68 -9.38 1.70
N GLN A 99 15.90 -8.97 2.06
CA GLN A 99 16.27 -7.57 2.00
C GLN A 99 16.60 -7.20 0.55
N SER A 100 15.65 -6.54 -0.11
CA SER A 100 15.75 -6.13 -1.51
C SER A 100 14.87 -4.93 -1.81
N SER A 101 15.20 -4.18 -2.87
CA SER A 101 14.28 -3.19 -3.43
C SER A 101 13.13 -3.86 -4.18
N ALA A 102 12.02 -3.14 -4.37
CA ALA A 102 10.92 -3.61 -5.20
C ALA A 102 11.33 -3.75 -6.68
N GLN A 103 12.30 -2.95 -7.14
CA GLN A 103 12.81 -2.98 -8.51
C GLN A 103 13.63 -4.26 -8.79
N ASP A 104 14.38 -4.74 -7.79
CA ASP A 104 15.32 -5.84 -7.93
C ASP A 104 14.75 -7.20 -7.51
N ILE A 105 13.57 -7.23 -6.87
CA ILE A 105 13.00 -8.44 -6.28
C ILE A 105 12.80 -9.58 -7.29
N GLY A 106 12.59 -9.24 -8.56
CA GLY A 106 12.44 -10.24 -9.62
C GLY A 106 13.62 -11.21 -9.76
N GLN A 107 14.84 -10.78 -9.35
CA GLN A 107 16.06 -11.63 -9.37
C GLN A 107 16.02 -12.73 -8.29
N HIS A 108 15.17 -12.58 -7.30
CA HIS A 108 15.02 -13.50 -6.17
C HIS A 108 13.79 -14.39 -6.28
N LEU A 109 12.97 -14.20 -7.31
CA LEU A 109 11.79 -15.01 -7.55
C LEU A 109 12.13 -16.20 -8.46
N GLU A 110 11.97 -17.41 -7.97
CA GLU A 110 12.10 -18.63 -8.77
C GLU A 110 11.01 -18.74 -9.85
N GLN A 111 9.83 -18.20 -9.58
CA GLN A 111 8.66 -18.24 -10.44
C GLN A 111 7.79 -16.99 -10.23
N PRO A 112 7.03 -16.55 -11.25
CA PRO A 112 6.06 -15.48 -11.10
C PRO A 112 5.01 -15.77 -10.04
N VAL A 113 4.40 -14.70 -9.48
CA VAL A 113 3.44 -14.77 -8.37
C VAL A 113 2.01 -14.51 -8.81
N ASP A 114 1.04 -14.97 -8.01
CA ASP A 114 -0.40 -14.78 -8.25
C ASP A 114 -0.87 -13.37 -7.83
N LEU A 115 -0.28 -12.82 -6.77
CA LEU A 115 -0.65 -11.54 -6.18
C LEU A 115 0.58 -10.77 -5.73
N ILE A 116 0.60 -9.48 -6.00
CA ILE A 116 1.58 -8.55 -5.42
C ILE A 116 0.85 -7.54 -4.57
N LEU A 117 1.33 -7.34 -3.34
CA LEU A 117 1.01 -6.18 -2.50
C LEU A 117 2.12 -5.15 -2.67
N PHE A 118 1.75 -3.89 -2.91
CA PHE A 118 2.66 -2.76 -3.00
C PHE A 118 2.06 -1.54 -2.32
N HIS A 119 2.16 -1.51 -0.98
CA HIS A 119 1.37 -0.61 -0.16
C HIS A 119 2.19 0.47 0.53
N ALA A 120 1.92 1.73 0.17
CA ALA A 120 2.54 2.93 0.73
C ALA A 120 4.07 2.99 0.55
N VAL A 121 4.55 2.47 -0.57
CA VAL A 121 5.96 2.43 -0.98
C VAL A 121 6.22 3.38 -2.14
N LEU A 122 5.30 3.47 -3.11
CA LEU A 122 5.45 4.22 -4.36
C LEU A 122 5.88 5.68 -4.13
N GLU A 123 5.37 6.31 -3.10
CA GLU A 123 5.69 7.70 -2.72
C GLU A 123 7.09 7.91 -2.15
N TRP A 124 7.88 6.85 -1.98
CA TRP A 124 9.25 6.88 -1.49
C TRP A 124 10.28 6.52 -2.55
N ILE A 125 9.81 6.11 -3.73
CA ILE A 125 10.63 5.65 -4.86
C ILE A 125 10.91 6.82 -5.80
N ALA A 126 12.14 6.90 -6.26
CA ALA A 126 12.59 7.95 -7.18
C ALA A 126 12.08 7.74 -8.61
N GLU A 127 11.98 6.48 -9.03
CA GLU A 127 11.56 6.05 -10.37
C GLU A 127 10.37 5.07 -10.26
N PRO A 128 9.15 5.58 -9.96
CA PRO A 128 8.00 4.75 -9.64
C PRO A 128 7.54 3.87 -10.81
N GLU A 129 7.67 4.34 -12.05
CA GLU A 129 7.30 3.57 -13.24
C GLU A 129 8.21 2.34 -13.43
N VAL A 130 9.50 2.51 -13.16
CA VAL A 130 10.47 1.38 -13.22
C VAL A 130 10.12 0.32 -12.18
N ALA A 131 9.77 0.73 -10.96
CA ALA A 131 9.35 -0.19 -9.93
C ALA A 131 8.05 -0.92 -10.29
N LEU A 132 7.04 -0.21 -10.79
CA LEU A 132 5.78 -0.81 -11.23
C LEU A 132 6.00 -1.80 -12.39
N GLN A 133 6.86 -1.46 -13.36
CA GLN A 133 7.18 -2.36 -14.46
C GLN A 133 7.92 -3.62 -14.00
N ALA A 134 8.85 -3.50 -13.05
CA ALA A 134 9.54 -4.65 -12.46
C ALA A 134 8.55 -5.58 -11.75
N LEU A 135 7.63 -5.02 -10.96
CA LEU A 135 6.59 -5.79 -10.29
C LEU A 135 5.60 -6.43 -11.29
N PHE A 136 5.20 -5.71 -12.34
CA PHE A 136 4.35 -6.27 -13.40
C PHE A 136 4.98 -7.51 -14.04
N ASN A 137 6.30 -7.49 -14.27
CA ASN A 137 7.03 -8.64 -14.84
C ASN A 137 7.04 -9.85 -13.89
N CYS A 138 6.92 -9.63 -12.58
CA CYS A 138 6.84 -10.68 -11.57
C CYS A 138 5.46 -11.34 -11.48
N LEU A 139 4.40 -10.77 -12.08
CA LEU A 139 3.05 -11.32 -12.05
C LEU A 139 2.84 -12.41 -13.11
N LEU A 140 2.15 -13.48 -12.74
CA LEU A 140 1.54 -14.42 -13.68
C LEU A 140 0.53 -13.71 -14.59
N PRO A 141 0.31 -14.21 -15.83
CA PRO A 141 -0.89 -13.86 -16.60
C PRO A 141 -2.14 -14.16 -15.74
N GLY A 142 -3.09 -13.21 -15.67
CA GLY A 142 -4.24 -13.28 -14.77
C GLY A 142 -3.96 -12.98 -13.30
N GLY A 143 -2.70 -12.76 -12.93
CA GLY A 143 -2.32 -12.34 -11.58
C GLY A 143 -2.76 -10.91 -11.26
N ALA A 144 -2.76 -10.55 -9.98
CA ALA A 144 -3.28 -9.28 -9.50
C ALA A 144 -2.23 -8.44 -8.78
N LEU A 145 -2.39 -7.12 -8.88
CA LEU A 145 -1.67 -6.10 -8.11
C LEU A 145 -2.65 -5.41 -7.16
N SER A 146 -2.32 -5.41 -5.88
CA SER A 146 -2.92 -4.58 -4.84
C SER A 146 -1.94 -3.43 -4.56
N LEU A 147 -2.24 -2.25 -5.08
CA LEU A 147 -1.39 -1.07 -5.00
C LEU A 147 -2.04 -0.02 -4.11
N MET A 148 -1.33 0.48 -3.09
CA MET A 148 -1.77 1.63 -2.32
C MET A 148 -0.70 2.72 -2.34
N PHE A 149 -1.08 3.94 -2.73
CA PHE A 149 -0.15 5.07 -2.86
C PHE A 149 -0.68 6.34 -2.18
N PHE A 150 0.23 7.21 -1.79
CA PHE A 150 -0.07 8.48 -1.14
C PHE A 150 -0.63 9.49 -2.15
N ASN A 151 -1.87 9.95 -1.88
CA ASN A 151 -2.65 10.74 -2.81
C ASN A 151 -2.33 12.25 -2.72
N ALA A 152 -1.94 12.84 -3.84
CA ALA A 152 -1.68 14.27 -3.96
C ALA A 152 -2.94 15.12 -3.72
N ASN A 153 -4.12 14.66 -4.19
CA ASN A 153 -5.38 15.37 -3.99
C ASN A 153 -5.78 15.41 -2.52
N GLY A 154 -5.68 14.26 -1.81
CA GLY A 154 -5.94 14.18 -0.37
C GLY A 154 -4.96 15.02 0.45
N LEU A 155 -3.69 15.12 0.01
CA LEU A 155 -2.72 16.01 0.63
C LEU A 155 -3.07 17.48 0.44
N LEU A 156 -3.43 17.88 -0.79
CA LEU A 156 -3.86 19.23 -1.12
C LEU A 156 -5.08 19.63 -0.27
N MET A 157 -6.15 18.85 -0.36
CA MET A 157 -7.41 19.12 0.34
C MET A 157 -7.21 19.25 1.85
N ARG A 158 -6.46 18.34 2.46
CA ARG A 158 -6.14 18.41 3.89
C ARG A 158 -5.42 19.68 4.27
N ASN A 159 -4.42 20.09 3.50
CA ASN A 159 -3.67 21.33 3.81
C ASN A 159 -4.55 22.58 3.67
N VAL A 160 -5.47 22.60 2.70
CA VAL A 160 -6.42 23.70 2.53
C VAL A 160 -7.41 23.76 3.69
N VAL A 161 -8.05 22.63 4.04
CA VAL A 161 -9.03 22.54 5.14
C VAL A 161 -8.42 22.94 6.49
N LEU A 162 -7.13 22.63 6.70
CA LEU A 162 -6.41 22.98 7.94
C LEU A 162 -5.73 24.35 7.90
N GLY A 163 -5.92 25.18 6.85
CA GLY A 163 -5.32 26.50 6.72
C GLY A 163 -3.79 26.47 6.48
N ASN A 164 -3.21 25.33 6.14
CA ASN A 164 -1.77 25.19 5.89
C ASN A 164 -1.40 25.52 4.43
N PHE A 165 -1.85 26.66 3.91
CA PHE A 165 -1.74 27.03 2.50
C PHE A 165 -0.31 27.01 1.97
N GLN A 166 0.69 27.40 2.78
CA GLN A 166 2.10 27.34 2.38
C GLN A 166 2.58 25.91 2.06
N LEU A 167 1.95 24.88 2.64
CA LEU A 167 2.30 23.48 2.39
C LEU A 167 1.69 22.92 1.09
N VAL A 168 0.86 23.69 0.42
CA VAL A 168 0.38 23.36 -0.93
C VAL A 168 1.55 23.47 -1.92
N ASN A 169 2.49 24.42 -1.70
CA ASN A 169 3.67 24.55 -2.54
C ASN A 169 4.66 23.38 -2.33
N PRO A 170 4.98 22.61 -3.40
CA PRO A 170 5.89 21.47 -3.31
C PRO A 170 7.30 21.84 -2.82
N GLU A 171 7.82 23.02 -3.17
CA GLU A 171 9.16 23.47 -2.75
C GLU A 171 9.24 23.69 -1.25
N VAL A 172 8.20 24.27 -0.64
CA VAL A 172 8.12 24.49 0.81
C VAL A 172 8.08 23.14 1.54
N ARG A 173 7.37 22.13 0.97
CA ARG A 173 7.33 20.78 1.56
C ARG A 173 8.69 20.08 1.50
N ARG A 174 9.40 20.15 0.39
CA ARG A 174 10.72 19.50 0.20
C ARG A 174 11.77 20.01 1.18
N ARG A 175 11.68 21.27 1.64
CA ARG A 175 12.60 21.84 2.64
C ARG A 175 12.44 21.24 4.04
N ARG A 176 11.32 20.57 4.35
CA ARG A 176 11.07 19.92 5.65
C ARG A 176 11.68 18.50 5.70
N LYS A 177 13.00 18.39 5.61
CA LYS A 177 13.78 17.14 5.52
C LYS A 177 13.56 16.07 6.62
N ARG A 178 12.92 16.40 7.76
CA ARG A 178 12.69 15.48 8.89
C ARG A 178 11.24 15.07 9.08
N SER A 179 10.41 15.22 8.08
CA SER A 179 9.00 14.82 8.14
C SER A 179 8.82 13.37 7.73
N LEU A 180 7.96 12.63 8.47
CA LEU A 180 7.41 11.33 8.02
C LEU A 180 6.40 11.49 6.87
N SER A 181 6.30 12.68 6.28
CA SER A 181 5.45 12.91 5.11
C SER A 181 6.14 12.39 3.86
N PRO A 182 5.44 11.63 3.03
CA PRO A 182 5.95 11.11 1.77
C PRO A 182 6.56 12.18 0.89
N GLN A 183 7.64 11.81 0.18
CA GLN A 183 8.41 12.73 -0.67
C GLN A 183 7.69 13.01 -1.99
N TYR A 184 7.05 11.99 -2.56
CA TYR A 184 6.45 11.99 -3.89
C TYR A 184 4.97 11.60 -3.83
N PRO A 185 4.06 12.53 -3.47
CA PRO A 185 2.64 12.26 -3.59
C PRO A 185 2.26 12.18 -5.08
N HIS A 186 1.49 11.17 -5.46
CA HIS A 186 1.05 10.95 -6.83
C HIS A 186 -0.40 11.36 -7.03
N SER A 187 -0.73 11.87 -8.22
CA SER A 187 -2.12 12.08 -8.59
C SER A 187 -2.76 10.76 -9.04
N PRO A 188 -4.03 10.50 -8.68
CA PRO A 188 -4.69 9.27 -9.11
C PRO A 188 -4.68 9.03 -10.62
N PRO A 189 -5.00 10.02 -11.49
CA PRO A 189 -4.94 9.81 -12.93
C PRO A 189 -3.56 9.42 -13.45
N GLN A 190 -2.49 9.94 -12.85
CA GLN A 190 -1.12 9.59 -13.22
C GLN A 190 -0.83 8.11 -12.95
N VAL A 191 -1.17 7.62 -11.76
CA VAL A 191 -0.93 6.21 -11.39
C VAL A 191 -1.81 5.28 -12.21
N TYR A 192 -3.06 5.64 -12.46
CA TYR A 192 -3.95 4.86 -13.32
C TYR A 192 -3.39 4.76 -14.75
N GLY A 193 -2.91 5.88 -15.30
CA GLY A 193 -2.29 5.90 -16.62
C GLY A 193 -1.07 5.00 -16.73
N TRP A 194 -0.23 4.94 -15.70
CA TRP A 194 0.91 4.00 -15.67
C TRP A 194 0.47 2.54 -15.70
N LEU A 195 -0.53 2.17 -14.90
CA LEU A 195 -1.06 0.80 -14.88
C LEU A 195 -1.70 0.43 -16.23
N GLU A 196 -2.48 1.32 -16.82
CA GLU A 196 -3.12 1.12 -18.12
C GLU A 196 -2.09 1.01 -19.27
N GLN A 197 -1.03 1.83 -19.26
CA GLN A 197 0.07 1.75 -20.23
C GLN A 197 0.84 0.43 -20.17
N MET A 198 0.92 -0.18 -18.98
CA MET A 198 1.49 -1.53 -18.80
C MET A 198 0.51 -2.65 -19.21
N GLY A 199 -0.70 -2.30 -19.69
CA GLY A 199 -1.74 -3.26 -20.05
C GLY A 199 -2.53 -3.84 -18.87
N MET A 200 -2.39 -3.29 -17.65
CA MET A 200 -3.18 -3.75 -16.51
C MET A 200 -4.62 -3.24 -16.57
N ARG A 201 -5.57 -4.11 -16.21
CA ARG A 201 -6.98 -3.74 -16.07
C ARG A 201 -7.29 -3.40 -14.62
N ILE A 202 -7.63 -2.15 -14.34
CA ILE A 202 -8.07 -1.69 -13.02
C ILE A 202 -9.48 -2.24 -12.75
N SER A 203 -9.63 -3.02 -11.68
CA SER A 203 -10.90 -3.64 -11.26
C SER A 203 -11.54 -2.96 -10.05
N GLY A 204 -10.79 -2.14 -9.31
CA GLY A 204 -11.31 -1.42 -8.14
C GLY A 204 -10.44 -0.24 -7.74
N LYS A 205 -11.10 0.79 -7.18
CA LYS A 205 -10.46 1.99 -6.65
C LYS A 205 -11.11 2.33 -5.31
N THR A 206 -10.30 2.54 -4.28
CA THR A 206 -10.77 2.80 -2.92
C THR A 206 -9.98 3.93 -2.30
N GLY A 207 -10.67 4.93 -1.78
CA GLY A 207 -10.05 5.96 -0.96
C GLY A 207 -9.80 5.43 0.46
N VAL A 208 -8.60 5.54 0.96
CA VAL A 208 -8.25 5.11 2.32
C VAL A 208 -8.10 6.34 3.20
N ARG A 209 -8.90 6.41 4.27
CA ARG A 209 -9.05 7.56 5.16
C ARG A 209 -9.61 8.78 4.40
N VAL A 210 -10.86 8.64 3.96
CA VAL A 210 -11.58 9.68 3.20
C VAL A 210 -12.14 10.79 4.08
N PHE A 211 -12.31 10.55 5.41
CA PHE A 211 -12.81 11.52 6.38
C PHE A 211 -11.86 11.77 7.55
N HIS A 212 -11.20 10.73 8.05
CA HIS A 212 -10.39 10.76 9.27
C HIS A 212 -9.41 11.94 9.34
N ASP A 213 -8.69 12.20 8.26
CA ASP A 213 -7.64 13.24 8.22
C ASP A 213 -8.20 14.66 8.10
N TYR A 214 -9.50 14.82 7.86
CA TYR A 214 -10.21 16.09 7.69
C TYR A 214 -10.97 16.54 8.93
N LEU A 215 -11.13 15.65 9.93
CA LEU A 215 -11.79 16.00 11.17
C LEU A 215 -11.03 17.11 11.90
N GLN A 216 -11.73 18.19 12.24
CA GLN A 216 -11.17 19.33 12.97
C GLN A 216 -10.71 18.93 14.38
N SER A 217 -11.52 18.13 15.09
CA SER A 217 -11.20 17.62 16.42
C SER A 217 -10.56 16.23 16.34
N ARG A 218 -9.31 16.15 16.82
CA ARG A 218 -8.62 14.85 16.95
C ARG A 218 -9.26 13.94 18.01
N GLN A 219 -9.96 14.50 18.99
CA GLN A 219 -10.66 13.71 20.00
C GLN A 219 -11.77 12.87 19.37
N LEU A 220 -12.47 13.38 18.36
CA LEU A 220 -13.50 12.64 17.63
C LEU A 220 -12.95 11.39 16.92
N GLN A 221 -11.69 11.43 16.48
CA GLN A 221 -11.05 10.27 15.85
C GLN A 221 -10.96 9.05 16.78
N THR A 222 -10.96 9.28 18.10
CA THR A 222 -10.91 8.21 19.12
C THR A 222 -12.26 7.99 19.76
N GLN A 223 -12.95 9.06 20.19
CA GLN A 223 -14.22 8.95 20.89
C GLN A 223 -15.36 8.42 20.03
N LYS A 224 -15.33 8.69 18.73
CA LYS A 224 -16.31 8.29 17.72
C LYS A 224 -15.73 7.33 16.68
N PHE A 225 -14.78 6.48 17.13
CA PHE A 225 -14.03 5.64 16.21
C PHE A 225 -14.90 4.67 15.40
N GLU A 226 -15.83 3.98 16.05
CA GLU A 226 -16.69 2.99 15.37
C GLU A 226 -17.63 3.66 14.35
N GLU A 227 -18.20 4.83 14.70
CA GLU A 227 -19.03 5.61 13.79
C GLU A 227 -18.20 6.09 12.59
N LEU A 228 -16.97 6.59 12.84
CA LEU A 228 -16.05 7.02 11.81
C LEU A 228 -15.63 5.86 10.90
N LEU A 229 -15.31 4.69 11.46
CA LEU A 229 -14.94 3.50 10.71
C LEU A 229 -16.08 3.05 9.78
N ALA A 230 -17.31 3.05 10.28
CA ALA A 230 -18.49 2.71 9.47
C ALA A 230 -18.67 3.67 8.28
N LEU A 231 -18.47 4.98 8.49
CA LEU A 231 -18.52 5.98 7.43
C LEU A 231 -17.37 5.79 6.42
N GLU A 232 -16.15 5.56 6.89
CA GLU A 232 -14.99 5.27 6.03
C GLU A 232 -15.25 4.05 5.13
N GLN A 233 -15.75 2.94 5.69
CA GLN A 233 -16.05 1.73 4.93
C GLN A 233 -17.22 1.91 3.95
N HIS A 234 -18.21 2.72 4.30
CA HIS A 234 -19.38 2.96 3.46
C HIS A 234 -19.04 3.84 2.24
N TYR A 235 -18.26 4.91 2.44
CA TYR A 235 -18.02 5.91 1.40
C TYR A 235 -16.70 5.75 0.65
N CYS A 236 -15.77 4.93 1.13
CA CYS A 236 -14.42 4.83 0.57
C CYS A 236 -14.36 4.41 -0.92
N ARG A 237 -15.42 3.83 -1.49
CA ARG A 237 -15.51 3.40 -2.90
C ARG A 237 -16.44 4.27 -3.75
N GLN A 238 -16.95 5.36 -3.17
CA GLN A 238 -17.90 6.27 -3.84
C GLN A 238 -17.19 7.57 -4.23
N GLU A 239 -17.43 8.06 -5.47
CA GLU A 239 -17.02 9.42 -5.80
C GLU A 239 -17.96 10.44 -5.12
N PRO A 240 -17.47 11.61 -4.69
CA PRO A 240 -16.10 12.11 -4.86
C PRO A 240 -15.11 11.67 -3.77
N TYR A 241 -15.54 10.85 -2.80
CA TYR A 241 -14.75 10.50 -1.62
C TYR A 241 -13.49 9.68 -1.96
N VAL A 242 -13.57 8.77 -2.93
CA VAL A 242 -12.41 8.01 -3.41
C VAL A 242 -11.24 8.95 -3.69
N SER A 243 -11.49 10.00 -4.49
CA SER A 243 -10.47 10.95 -4.92
C SER A 243 -9.89 11.80 -3.79
N LEU A 244 -10.54 11.84 -2.62
CA LEU A 244 -10.13 12.61 -1.44
C LEU A 244 -9.44 11.75 -0.37
N GLY A 245 -9.38 10.43 -0.54
CA GLY A 245 -8.68 9.55 0.39
C GLY A 245 -7.23 10.00 0.61
N ARG A 246 -6.73 9.86 1.84
CA ARG A 246 -5.32 10.13 2.14
C ARG A 246 -4.38 9.28 1.33
N TYR A 247 -4.79 8.03 1.11
CA TYR A 247 -4.21 7.12 0.13
C TYR A 247 -5.30 6.68 -0.84
N ILE A 248 -4.87 6.23 -2.00
CA ILE A 248 -5.73 5.50 -2.92
C ILE A 248 -5.23 4.06 -2.96
N HIS A 249 -6.13 3.12 -2.79
CA HIS A 249 -5.89 1.71 -3.02
C HIS A 249 -6.50 1.31 -4.36
N VAL A 250 -5.71 0.63 -5.19
CA VAL A 250 -6.09 0.18 -6.54
C VAL A 250 -5.92 -1.33 -6.61
N MET A 251 -6.93 -2.01 -7.09
CA MET A 251 -6.85 -3.41 -7.50
C MET A 251 -6.77 -3.47 -9.02
N ALA A 252 -5.74 -4.13 -9.55
CA ALA A 252 -5.53 -4.26 -10.99
C ALA A 252 -5.08 -5.68 -11.35
N HIS A 253 -5.43 -6.14 -12.54
CA HIS A 253 -5.10 -7.48 -13.03
C HIS A 253 -4.23 -7.40 -14.29
N LYS A 254 -3.21 -8.26 -14.34
CA LYS A 254 -2.47 -8.53 -15.55
C LYS A 254 -3.37 -9.36 -16.49
N PRO A 255 -3.51 -9.00 -17.77
CA PRO A 255 -4.33 -9.77 -18.71
C PRO A 255 -3.92 -11.23 -18.78
N ASN A 256 -4.89 -12.11 -19.05
CA ASN A 256 -4.58 -13.47 -19.44
C ASN A 256 -4.11 -13.51 -20.90
N LEU A 257 -3.23 -14.44 -21.24
CA LEU A 257 -2.77 -14.66 -22.61
C LEU A 257 -3.92 -14.96 -23.60
N LYS A 258 -5.10 -15.34 -23.10
CA LYS A 258 -6.31 -15.60 -23.90
C LYS A 258 -7.16 -14.36 -24.18
N ASP A 259 -6.92 -13.26 -23.49
CA ASP A 259 -7.68 -12.01 -23.65
C ASP A 259 -7.09 -11.13 -24.76
N GLU A 260 -5.98 -11.55 -25.38
CA GLU A 260 -5.29 -10.84 -26.48
C GLU A 260 -5.60 -11.42 -27.88
N LEU A 261 -6.49 -12.41 -27.97
CA LEU A 261 -6.95 -13.04 -29.22
C LEU A 261 -8.42 -12.69 -29.50
#